data_fe9bedc15e7599fdce1a0422d9e66106
#
_entry.id   fe9bedc15e7599fdce1a0422d9e66106
#
_cell.length_a   1.000
_cell.length_b   1.000
_cell.length_c   1.000
_cell.angle_alpha   90.00
_cell.angle_beta   90.00
_cell.angle_gamma   90.00
#
_symmetry.space_group_name_H-M   'P 1'
#
loop_
_entity.id
_entity.type
_entity.pdbx_description
1 polymer ?
#
loop_
_entity_poly.entity_id
_entity_poly.type
_entity_poly.pdbx_seq_one_letter_code
_entity_poly.pdbx_strand_id
1 'polypeptide(L)'
;MLKNYKELKVWEKAYKLCLDIYTVTKRFPKEEIYGLTSQIRRSAVSIPSNIAEGYGRKTTSEYVRFLYIAYGSVCELETQTMISGDLGYMKKEKLQELREELGDVERMLKAMIKSLENKHLNPGLLEPFLPTNWEKTHKF
;
A
#
# COMPACT_ATOMS: atom_id res chain seq x y z
N MET A 1 5.54 -16.98 11.41
CA MET A 1 6.02 -15.61 11.64
C MET A 1 6.91 -15.16 10.49
N LEU A 2 6.81 -13.90 10.09
CA LEU A 2 7.50 -13.40 8.93
C LEU A 2 8.97 -13.09 9.22
N LYS A 3 9.86 -13.36 8.25
CA LYS A 3 11.30 -13.04 8.34
C LYS A 3 11.56 -11.57 8.00
N ASN A 4 10.77 -11.00 7.08
CA ASN A 4 10.88 -9.59 6.70
C ASN A 4 9.59 -9.13 6.02
N TYR A 5 9.49 -7.82 5.78
CA TYR A 5 8.28 -7.20 5.19
C TYR A 5 7.95 -7.72 3.79
N LYS A 6 8.92 -8.24 3.06
CA LYS A 6 8.71 -8.74 1.69
C LYS A 6 7.81 -9.97 1.65
N GLU A 7 7.62 -10.65 2.77
CA GLU A 7 6.72 -11.79 2.88
C GLU A 7 5.27 -11.37 3.13
N LEU A 8 5.01 -10.11 3.43
CA LEU A 8 3.65 -9.57 3.54
C LEU A 8 2.98 -9.54 2.18
N LYS A 9 1.84 -10.23 2.04
CA LYS A 9 1.09 -10.24 0.79
C LYS A 9 0.67 -8.85 0.34
N VAL A 10 0.28 -7.99 1.28
CA VAL A 10 -0.11 -6.62 0.95
C VAL A 10 1.07 -5.81 0.41
N TRP A 11 2.28 -6.06 0.93
CA TRP A 11 3.48 -5.42 0.40
C TRP A 11 3.76 -5.88 -1.03
N GLU A 12 3.69 -7.18 -1.30
CA GLU A 12 3.90 -7.74 -2.64
C GLU A 12 2.91 -7.15 -3.65
N LYS A 13 1.64 -7.07 -3.28
CA LYS A 13 0.61 -6.49 -4.13
C LYS A 13 0.80 -4.99 -4.36
N ALA A 14 1.17 -4.26 -3.31
CA ALA A 14 1.45 -2.83 -3.41
C ALA A 14 2.69 -2.57 -4.27
N TYR A 15 3.70 -3.41 -4.15
CA TYR A 15 4.91 -3.33 -4.97
C TYR A 15 4.59 -3.54 -6.45
N LYS A 16 3.83 -4.61 -6.77
CA LYS A 16 3.38 -4.88 -8.15
C LYS A 16 2.56 -3.72 -8.72
N LEU A 17 1.62 -3.21 -7.93
CA LEU A 17 0.80 -2.06 -8.32
C LEU A 17 1.67 -0.85 -8.66
N CYS A 18 2.70 -0.59 -7.86
CA CYS A 18 3.65 0.49 -8.11
C CYS A 18 4.34 0.32 -9.47
N LEU A 19 4.82 -0.88 -9.79
CA LEU A 19 5.44 -1.17 -11.08
C LEU A 19 4.45 -0.97 -12.24
N ASP A 20 3.22 -1.40 -12.07
CA ASP A 20 2.18 -1.23 -13.09
C ASP A 20 1.87 0.24 -13.34
N ILE A 21 1.86 1.07 -12.29
CA ILE A 21 1.69 2.53 -12.42
C ILE A 21 2.84 3.13 -13.22
N TYR A 22 4.07 2.72 -12.98
CA TYR A 22 5.21 3.21 -13.76
C TYR A 22 5.09 2.82 -15.23
N THR A 23 4.66 1.61 -15.51
CA THR A 23 4.47 1.12 -16.89
C THR A 23 3.39 1.94 -17.61
N VAL A 24 2.24 2.12 -16.98
CA VAL A 24 1.11 2.85 -17.58
C VAL A 24 1.45 4.31 -17.80
N THR A 25 2.11 4.94 -16.84
CA THR A 25 2.42 6.38 -16.92
C THR A 25 3.49 6.74 -17.93
N LYS A 26 4.22 5.76 -18.47
CA LYS A 26 5.15 6.02 -19.59
C LYS A 26 4.45 6.59 -20.81
N ARG A 27 3.17 6.30 -20.97
CA ARG A 27 2.34 6.77 -22.11
C ARG A 27 1.58 8.06 -21.81
N PHE A 28 1.73 8.60 -20.62
CA PHE A 28 1.11 9.87 -20.26
C PHE A 28 1.71 11.01 -21.06
N PRO A 29 0.94 12.10 -21.33
CA PRO A 29 1.48 13.26 -22.05
C PRO A 29 2.74 13.82 -21.39
N LYS A 30 3.70 14.24 -22.19
CA LYS A 30 4.98 14.77 -21.70
C LYS A 30 4.81 16.00 -20.82
N GLU A 31 3.78 16.81 -21.06
CA GLU A 31 3.45 17.99 -20.27
C GLU A 31 3.03 17.65 -18.85
N GLU A 32 2.67 16.38 -18.57
CA GLU A 32 2.30 15.92 -17.24
C GLU A 32 3.47 15.40 -16.41
N ILE A 33 4.69 15.42 -16.93
CA ILE A 33 5.83 14.82 -16.23
C ILE A 33 6.10 15.43 -14.86
N TYR A 34 5.87 16.74 -14.71
CA TYR A 34 5.98 17.44 -13.43
C TYR A 34 4.63 17.67 -12.76
N GLY A 35 3.57 17.17 -13.33
CA GLY A 35 2.21 17.24 -12.80
C GLY A 35 1.70 15.87 -12.38
N LEU A 36 0.65 15.40 -13.07
CA LEU A 36 -0.05 14.16 -12.72
C LEU A 36 0.87 12.94 -12.74
N THR A 37 1.76 12.82 -13.71
CA THR A 37 2.70 11.70 -13.79
C THR A 37 3.56 11.61 -12.53
N SER A 38 4.13 12.73 -12.10
CA SER A 38 4.95 12.80 -10.88
C SER A 38 4.16 12.43 -9.65
N GLN A 39 2.95 13.00 -9.50
CA GLN A 39 2.10 12.78 -8.34
C GLN A 39 1.62 11.33 -8.22
N ILE A 40 1.17 10.73 -9.32
CA ILE A 40 0.67 9.36 -9.32
C ILE A 40 1.78 8.36 -8.99
N ARG A 41 3.00 8.59 -9.49
CA ARG A 41 4.16 7.77 -9.18
C ARG A 41 4.56 7.90 -7.72
N ARG A 42 4.52 9.11 -7.17
CA ARG A 42 4.81 9.35 -5.75
C ARG A 42 3.83 8.59 -4.85
N SER A 43 2.55 8.69 -5.13
CA SER A 43 1.52 7.96 -4.37
C SER A 43 1.74 6.44 -4.44
N ALA A 44 2.05 5.93 -5.63
CA ALA A 44 2.29 4.50 -5.84
C ALA A 44 3.49 3.99 -5.05
N VAL A 45 4.60 4.72 -5.03
CA VAL A 45 5.81 4.38 -4.26
C VAL A 45 5.53 4.44 -2.76
N SER A 46 4.73 5.42 -2.32
CA SER A 46 4.41 5.63 -0.91
C SER A 46 3.71 4.44 -0.26
N ILE A 47 2.92 3.66 -1.00
CA ILE A 47 2.19 2.53 -0.44
C ILE A 47 3.13 1.44 0.06
N PRO A 48 3.94 0.79 -0.78
CA PRO A 48 4.85 -0.26 -0.29
C PRO A 48 5.92 0.29 0.66
N SER A 49 6.35 1.53 0.47
CA SER A 49 7.36 2.15 1.35
C SER A 49 6.86 2.30 2.78
N ASN A 50 5.62 2.76 2.97
CA ASN A 50 5.05 2.92 4.31
C ASN A 50 4.69 1.59 4.96
N ILE A 51 4.27 0.58 4.19
CA ILE A 51 4.06 -0.76 4.71
C ILE A 51 5.38 -1.31 5.27
N ALA A 52 6.46 -1.22 4.51
CA ALA A 52 7.79 -1.68 4.91
C ALA A 52 8.29 -0.92 6.15
N GLU A 53 8.12 0.40 6.17
CA GLU A 53 8.54 1.24 7.29
C GLU A 53 7.77 0.91 8.56
N GLY A 54 6.46 0.73 8.46
CA GLY A 54 5.62 0.33 9.60
C GLY A 54 6.04 -1.00 10.18
N TYR A 55 6.33 -1.99 9.34
CA TYR A 55 6.82 -3.29 9.76
C TYR A 55 8.12 -3.17 10.60
N GLY A 56 8.97 -2.23 10.26
CA GLY A 56 10.24 -2.00 10.96
C GLY A 56 10.14 -1.20 12.26
N ARG A 57 8.94 -0.72 12.63
CA ARG A 57 8.78 0.09 13.84
C ARG A 57 8.71 -0.76 15.10
N LYS A 58 9.05 -0.15 16.24
CA LYS A 58 9.18 -0.83 17.54
C LYS A 58 7.86 -1.10 18.23
N THR A 59 6.82 -0.32 17.94
CA THR A 59 5.51 -0.46 18.61
C THR A 59 4.40 -0.74 17.61
N THR A 60 3.37 -1.43 18.08
CA THR A 60 2.15 -1.68 17.29
C THR A 60 1.48 -0.37 16.90
N SER A 61 1.46 0.61 17.79
CA SER A 61 0.89 1.93 17.52
C SER A 61 1.57 2.62 16.33
N GLU A 62 2.90 2.60 16.28
CA GLU A 62 3.64 3.15 15.15
C GLU A 62 3.43 2.35 13.87
N TYR A 63 3.37 1.02 13.97
CA TYR A 63 3.07 0.14 12.84
C TYR A 63 1.73 0.55 12.21
N VAL A 64 0.69 0.65 13.03
CA VAL A 64 -0.66 1.04 12.59
C VAL A 64 -0.63 2.44 11.96
N ARG A 65 0.10 3.39 12.55
CA ARG A 65 0.23 4.74 12.00
C ARG A 65 0.77 4.72 10.57
N PHE A 66 1.83 3.95 10.29
CA PHE A 66 2.39 3.85 8.95
C PHE A 66 1.46 3.15 7.97
N LEU A 67 0.68 2.20 8.45
CA LEU A 67 -0.34 1.56 7.61
C LEU A 67 -1.48 2.53 7.24
N TYR A 68 -1.85 3.43 8.13
CA TYR A 68 -2.80 4.49 7.82
C TYR A 68 -2.22 5.48 6.79
N ILE A 69 -0.93 5.78 6.86
CA ILE A 69 -0.27 6.60 5.84
C ILE A 69 -0.33 5.90 4.48
N ALA A 70 -0.02 4.60 4.46
CA ALA A 70 -0.14 3.78 3.24
C ALA A 70 -1.58 3.80 2.70
N TYR A 71 -2.56 3.66 3.58
CA TYR A 71 -3.98 3.72 3.22
C TYR A 71 -4.35 5.07 2.59
N GLY A 72 -3.87 6.17 3.17
CA GLY A 72 -4.06 7.50 2.59
C GLY A 72 -3.47 7.60 1.19
N SER A 73 -2.31 6.99 0.98
CA SER A 73 -1.68 6.94 -0.35
C SER A 73 -2.49 6.11 -1.34
N VAL A 74 -3.17 5.05 -0.89
CA VAL A 74 -4.12 4.29 -1.73
C VAL A 74 -5.27 5.19 -2.20
N CYS A 75 -5.83 5.98 -1.30
CA CYS A 75 -6.90 6.92 -1.63
C CYS A 75 -6.45 7.98 -2.63
N GLU A 76 -5.23 8.51 -2.46
CA GLU A 76 -4.64 9.45 -3.41
C GLU A 76 -4.46 8.80 -4.79
N LEU A 77 -3.88 7.60 -4.82
CA LEU A 77 -3.62 6.88 -6.06
C LEU A 77 -4.92 6.54 -6.78
N GLU A 78 -5.94 6.11 -6.05
CA GLU A 78 -7.26 5.86 -6.63
C GLU A 78 -7.84 7.11 -7.28
N THR A 79 -7.78 8.25 -6.60
CA THR A 79 -8.24 9.53 -7.12
C THR A 79 -7.48 9.93 -8.39
N GLN A 80 -6.16 9.83 -8.36
CA GLN A 80 -5.30 10.18 -9.50
C GLN A 80 -5.52 9.25 -10.69
N THR A 81 -5.79 7.99 -10.43
CA THR A 81 -6.11 6.99 -11.47
C THR A 81 -7.45 7.34 -12.15
N MET A 82 -8.46 7.72 -11.36
CA MET A 82 -9.74 8.17 -11.89
C MET A 82 -9.58 9.42 -12.75
N ILE A 83 -8.83 10.40 -12.27
CA ILE A 83 -8.52 11.62 -13.04
C ILE A 83 -7.85 11.27 -14.37
N SER A 84 -6.87 10.37 -14.33
CA SER A 84 -6.14 9.92 -15.53
C SER A 84 -7.08 9.27 -16.54
N GLY A 85 -8.02 8.46 -16.07
CA GLY A 85 -9.03 7.83 -16.92
C GLY A 85 -9.95 8.85 -17.56
N ASP A 86 -10.45 9.80 -16.78
CA ASP A 86 -11.36 10.84 -17.26
C ASP A 86 -10.69 11.80 -18.25
N LEU A 87 -9.39 12.03 -18.11
CA LEU A 87 -8.61 12.82 -19.07
C LEU A 87 -8.20 12.04 -20.33
N GLY A 88 -8.53 10.75 -20.38
CA GLY A 88 -8.22 9.92 -21.54
C GLY A 88 -6.75 9.46 -21.60
N TYR A 89 -6.02 9.53 -20.49
CA TYR A 89 -4.62 9.10 -20.42
C TYR A 89 -4.46 7.59 -20.27
N MET A 90 -5.50 6.90 -19.88
CA MET A 90 -5.53 5.44 -19.74
C MET A 90 -6.69 4.83 -20.50
N LYS A 91 -6.47 3.65 -21.07
CA LYS A 91 -7.55 2.84 -21.66
C LYS A 91 -8.45 2.31 -20.54
N LYS A 92 -9.73 2.14 -20.85
CA LYS A 92 -10.74 1.66 -19.88
C LYS A 92 -10.36 0.31 -19.27
N GLU A 93 -9.84 -0.62 -20.08
CA GLU A 93 -9.44 -1.94 -19.62
C GLU A 93 -8.31 -1.86 -18.60
N LYS A 94 -7.33 -0.99 -18.86
CA LYS A 94 -6.20 -0.80 -17.95
C LYS A 94 -6.63 -0.11 -16.67
N LEU A 95 -7.52 0.88 -16.78
CA LEU A 95 -8.10 1.54 -15.62
C LEU A 95 -8.81 0.53 -14.72
N GLN A 96 -9.59 -0.39 -15.29
CA GLN A 96 -10.29 -1.41 -14.53
C GLN A 96 -9.33 -2.36 -13.82
N GLU A 97 -8.28 -2.81 -14.50
CA GLU A 97 -7.24 -3.65 -13.88
C GLU A 97 -6.60 -2.98 -12.68
N LEU A 98 -6.24 -1.70 -12.81
CA LEU A 98 -5.63 -0.93 -11.71
C LEU A 98 -6.60 -0.74 -10.55
N ARG A 99 -7.88 -0.50 -10.84
CA ARG A 99 -8.90 -0.37 -9.80
C ARG A 99 -9.09 -1.65 -9.01
N GLU A 100 -9.01 -2.80 -9.66
CA GLU A 100 -9.07 -4.10 -8.99
C GLU A 100 -7.85 -4.30 -8.08
N GLU A 101 -6.65 -3.99 -8.59
CA GLU A 101 -5.41 -4.08 -7.79
C GLU A 101 -5.46 -3.15 -6.57
N LEU A 102 -5.92 -1.90 -6.78
CA LEU A 102 -6.11 -0.93 -5.70
C LEU A 102 -7.10 -1.44 -4.65
N GLY A 103 -8.21 -2.02 -5.10
CA GLY A 103 -9.22 -2.59 -4.22
C GLY A 103 -8.66 -3.72 -3.35
N ASP A 104 -7.82 -4.58 -3.92
CA ASP A 104 -7.17 -5.65 -3.18
C ASP A 104 -6.24 -5.10 -2.09
N VAL A 105 -5.40 -4.13 -2.44
CA VAL A 105 -4.48 -3.50 -1.48
C VAL A 105 -5.26 -2.80 -0.37
N GLU A 106 -6.32 -2.08 -0.72
CA GLU A 106 -7.18 -1.40 0.25
C GLU A 106 -7.79 -2.37 1.26
N ARG A 107 -8.39 -3.46 0.77
CA ARG A 107 -9.00 -4.48 1.64
C ARG A 107 -7.97 -5.12 2.58
N MET A 108 -6.80 -5.45 2.05
CA MET A 108 -5.72 -6.05 2.84
C MET A 108 -5.19 -5.12 3.91
N LEU A 109 -5.02 -3.82 3.57
CA LEU A 109 -4.59 -2.82 4.56
C LEU A 109 -5.62 -2.64 5.66
N LYS A 110 -6.89 -2.53 5.31
CA LYS A 110 -7.97 -2.40 6.30
C LYS A 110 -8.02 -3.59 7.25
N ALA A 111 -7.92 -4.80 6.71
CA ALA A 111 -7.94 -6.03 7.50
C ALA A 111 -6.75 -6.10 8.46
N MET A 112 -5.57 -5.74 7.96
CA MET A 112 -4.33 -5.73 8.73
C MET A 112 -4.39 -4.70 9.86
N ILE A 113 -4.82 -3.47 9.57
CA ILE A 113 -4.99 -2.41 10.57
C ILE A 113 -5.95 -2.87 11.66
N LYS A 114 -7.11 -3.41 11.28
CA LYS A 114 -8.11 -3.91 12.22
C LYS A 114 -7.53 -4.97 13.14
N SER A 115 -6.79 -5.94 12.59
CA SER A 115 -6.16 -7.00 13.37
C SER A 115 -5.16 -6.45 14.38
N LEU A 116 -4.33 -5.50 13.95
CA LEU A 116 -3.33 -4.87 14.83
C LEU A 116 -3.98 -4.03 15.94
N GLU A 117 -5.05 -3.31 15.63
CA GLU A 117 -5.77 -2.50 16.61
C GLU A 117 -6.51 -3.36 17.64
N ASN A 118 -6.98 -4.54 17.24
CA ASN A 118 -7.72 -5.47 18.09
C ASN A 118 -6.85 -6.59 18.66
N LYS A 119 -5.54 -6.39 18.78
CA LYS A 119 -4.56 -7.39 19.22
C LYS A 119 -4.88 -8.03 20.57
N HIS A 120 -5.54 -7.30 21.48
CA HIS A 120 -5.92 -7.78 22.79
C HIS A 120 -7.05 -8.82 22.75
N LEU A 121 -7.81 -8.89 21.66
CA LEU A 121 -8.91 -9.83 21.50
C LEU A 121 -8.43 -11.21 21.05
N ASN A 122 -7.41 -11.26 20.19
CA ASN A 122 -6.83 -12.51 19.73
C ASN A 122 -5.40 -12.27 19.21
N PRO A 123 -4.40 -12.37 20.08
CA PRO A 123 -3.00 -12.13 19.69
C PRO A 123 -2.49 -13.02 18.55
N GLY A 124 -3.01 -14.23 18.40
CA GLY A 124 -2.61 -15.15 17.33
C GLY A 124 -2.92 -14.64 15.93
N LEU A 125 -3.88 -13.73 15.78
CA LEU A 125 -4.20 -13.13 14.49
C LEU A 125 -3.11 -12.17 14.00
N LEU A 126 -2.19 -11.75 14.87
CA LEU A 126 -1.12 -10.82 14.54
C LEU A 126 0.09 -11.50 13.92
N GLU A 127 0.30 -12.79 14.19
CA GLU A 127 1.50 -13.51 13.74
C GLU A 127 1.82 -13.33 12.25
N PRO A 128 0.84 -13.38 11.32
CA PRO A 128 1.12 -13.17 9.91
C PRO A 128 1.66 -11.78 9.55
N PHE A 129 1.57 -10.82 10.47
CA PHE A 129 1.93 -9.42 10.23
C PHE A 129 3.16 -8.96 11.03
N LEU A 130 3.69 -9.82 11.93
CA LEU A 130 4.74 -9.43 12.86
C LEU A 130 6.11 -10.01 12.49
N PRO A 131 7.20 -9.31 12.82
CA PRO A 131 8.56 -9.85 12.68
C PRO A 131 8.78 -11.08 13.57
N THR A 132 9.71 -11.93 13.17
CA THR A 132 10.02 -13.18 13.87
C THR A 132 10.36 -12.99 15.35
N ASN A 133 10.96 -11.88 15.71
CA ASN A 133 11.38 -11.61 17.09
C ASN A 133 10.50 -10.61 17.82
N TRP A 134 9.27 -10.36 17.32
CA TRP A 134 8.39 -9.35 17.88
C TRP A 134 8.15 -9.52 19.39
N GLU A 135 7.82 -10.73 19.81
CA GLU A 135 7.51 -11.04 21.21
C GLU A 135 8.68 -10.79 22.16
N LYS A 136 9.91 -10.94 21.65
CA LYS A 136 11.13 -10.74 22.45
C LYS A 136 11.44 -9.25 22.67
N THR A 137 10.99 -8.39 21.79
CA THR A 137 11.34 -6.96 21.77
C THR A 137 10.20 -6.03 22.14
N HIS A 138 8.96 -6.54 22.11
CA HIS A 138 7.77 -5.72 22.32
C HIS A 138 6.82 -6.39 23.28
N LYS A 139 6.27 -5.61 24.21
CA LYS A 139 5.18 -6.04 25.08
C LYS A 139 3.87 -5.46 24.56
N PHE A 140 2.88 -6.32 24.45
CA PHE A 140 1.53 -5.89 24.08
C PHE A 140 0.80 -5.28 25.27
#